data_a5978d10baec38a445a5fdac3fda0b65
#
_entry.id   a5978d10baec38a445a5fdac3fda0b65
#
_cell.length_a   1.000
_cell.length_b   1.000
_cell.length_c   1.000
_cell.angle_alpha   90.00
_cell.angle_beta   90.00
_cell.angle_gamma   90.00
#
_symmetry.space_group_name_H-M   'P 1'
#
loop_
_entity.id
_entity.type
_entity.pdbx_description
1 polymer ?
#
loop_
_entity_poly.entity_id
_entity_poly.type
_entity_poly.pdbx_seq_one_letter_code
_entity_poly.pdbx_strand_id
1 'polypeptide(L)'
;SDRVLYGNLVGNYNATHATALGNVDTTNDKFTASNLALLKRVAMGASPKIRPFKTADGYEYYVAFAGINTFRDLKASLETVNKDARPREQNGMDKNPLFQDGDQIYDGVIVRQVPEISSFVTNVWTSLKTAGAASARVEPVFLCGQQAAAFAWGQMAKPTFRKEDDYGFVTGTGIEMAYGVSKIFKKHPNTGSNLVQWGVATGFFASATD
;
A
#
# COMPACT_ATOMS: atom_id res chain seq x y z
N SER A 1 -12.07 12.50 -5.12
CA SER A 1 -10.62 12.63 -4.99
C SER A 1 -9.95 11.98 -6.19
N ASP A 2 -9.04 12.70 -6.83
CA ASP A 2 -8.24 12.25 -7.97
C ASP A 2 -7.11 11.23 -7.62
N ARG A 3 -7.08 10.79 -6.36
CA ARG A 3 -6.05 9.89 -5.78
C ARG A 3 -6.63 8.61 -5.21
N VAL A 4 -7.88 8.34 -5.53
CA VAL A 4 -8.56 7.12 -5.08
C VAL A 4 -9.09 6.39 -6.30
N LEU A 5 -8.81 5.10 -6.37
CA LEU A 5 -9.30 4.19 -7.39
C LEU A 5 -10.22 3.16 -6.73
N TYR A 6 -11.34 2.85 -7.38
CA TYR A 6 -12.28 1.84 -6.94
C TYR A 6 -12.39 0.76 -8.03
N GLY A 7 -11.86 -0.43 -7.73
CA GLY A 7 -11.83 -1.52 -8.68
C GLY A 7 -11.04 -1.21 -9.96
N ASN A 8 -11.52 -1.69 -11.10
CA ASN A 8 -10.84 -1.56 -12.39
C ASN A 8 -11.22 -0.29 -13.15
N LEU A 9 -12.18 0.52 -12.66
CA LEU A 9 -12.81 1.54 -13.48
C LEU A 9 -12.87 2.91 -12.83
N VAL A 10 -12.52 3.88 -13.65
CA VAL A 10 -12.93 5.27 -13.44
C VAL A 10 -14.47 5.39 -13.37
N GLY A 11 -15.21 4.49 -14.01
CA GLY A 11 -16.67 4.43 -13.96
C GLY A 11 -17.28 3.99 -12.63
N ASN A 12 -16.52 3.30 -11.78
CA ASN A 12 -16.96 2.97 -10.42
C ASN A 12 -16.85 4.16 -9.45
N TYR A 13 -16.19 5.24 -9.88
CA TYR A 13 -16.11 6.45 -9.10
C TYR A 13 -17.48 7.13 -9.06
N ASN A 14 -18.03 7.27 -7.85
CA ASN A 14 -19.28 7.98 -7.61
C ASN A 14 -19.04 9.15 -6.67
N ALA A 15 -20.04 10.02 -6.52
CA ALA A 15 -19.99 11.23 -5.70
C ALA A 15 -19.62 10.95 -4.23
N THR A 16 -20.00 9.79 -3.69
CA THR A 16 -19.68 9.38 -2.32
C THR A 16 -18.78 8.16 -2.28
N HIS A 17 -17.90 8.10 -1.28
CA HIS A 17 -17.02 6.98 -1.04
C HIS A 17 -17.79 5.66 -0.81
N ALA A 18 -18.87 5.71 -0.03
CA ALA A 18 -19.66 4.52 0.26
C ALA A 18 -20.31 3.92 -1.00
N THR A 19 -20.87 4.77 -1.88
CA THR A 19 -21.48 4.31 -3.13
C THR A 19 -20.45 3.73 -4.09
N ALA A 20 -19.28 4.34 -4.18
CA ALA A 20 -18.18 3.85 -5.01
C ALA A 20 -17.67 2.49 -4.51
N LEU A 21 -17.54 2.30 -3.19
CA LEU A 21 -17.19 1.00 -2.61
C LEU A 21 -18.25 -0.06 -2.93
N GLY A 22 -19.52 0.29 -2.86
CA GLY A 22 -20.65 -0.62 -3.15
C GLY A 22 -20.69 -1.13 -4.59
N ASN A 23 -19.96 -0.50 -5.50
CA ASN A 23 -19.84 -0.93 -6.89
C ASN A 23 -18.66 -1.88 -7.13
N VAL A 24 -17.75 -2.03 -6.18
CA VAL A 24 -16.58 -2.93 -6.31
C VAL A 24 -17.04 -4.38 -6.26
N ASP A 25 -16.83 -5.13 -7.32
CA ASP A 25 -17.25 -6.53 -7.46
C ASP A 25 -16.07 -7.52 -7.50
N THR A 26 -16.37 -8.79 -7.30
CA THR A 26 -15.37 -9.87 -7.31
C THR A 26 -15.02 -10.37 -8.71
N THR A 27 -15.70 -9.91 -9.75
CA THR A 27 -15.51 -10.36 -11.12
C THR A 27 -14.37 -9.61 -11.81
N ASN A 28 -14.43 -8.27 -11.79
CA ASN A 28 -13.52 -7.42 -12.55
C ASN A 28 -12.60 -6.56 -11.67
N ASP A 29 -12.96 -6.38 -10.41
CA ASP A 29 -12.33 -5.38 -9.53
C ASP A 29 -11.30 -5.99 -8.57
N LYS A 30 -10.78 -7.17 -8.89
CA LYS A 30 -9.65 -7.78 -8.17
C LYS A 30 -8.35 -7.02 -8.46
N PHE A 31 -7.40 -7.13 -7.54
CA PHE A 31 -6.07 -6.53 -7.74
C PHE A 31 -5.25 -7.35 -8.74
N THR A 32 -5.26 -6.91 -9.99
CA THR A 32 -4.54 -7.52 -11.13
C THR A 32 -3.40 -6.64 -11.62
N ALA A 33 -2.54 -7.17 -12.49
CA ALA A 33 -1.48 -6.39 -13.14
C ALA A 33 -2.02 -5.14 -13.88
N SER A 34 -3.16 -5.27 -14.56
CA SER A 34 -3.82 -4.17 -15.24
C SER A 34 -4.30 -3.08 -14.27
N ASN A 35 -4.84 -3.49 -13.12
CA ASN A 35 -5.33 -2.58 -12.09
C ASN A 35 -4.19 -1.90 -11.35
N LEU A 36 -3.04 -2.57 -11.20
CA LEU A 36 -1.81 -1.95 -10.70
C LEU A 36 -1.32 -0.85 -11.64
N ALA A 37 -1.27 -1.12 -12.95
CA ALA A 37 -0.91 -0.13 -13.96
C ALA A 37 -1.90 1.05 -13.98
N LEU A 38 -3.20 0.78 -13.78
CA LEU A 38 -4.22 1.82 -13.66
C LEU A 38 -4.00 2.68 -12.43
N LEU A 39 -3.70 2.09 -11.28
CA LEU A 39 -3.42 2.82 -10.03
C LEU A 39 -2.18 3.71 -10.18
N LYS A 40 -1.13 3.23 -10.85
CA LYS A 40 0.05 4.04 -11.22
C LYS A 40 -0.34 5.22 -12.09
N ARG A 41 -1.17 5.00 -13.11
CA ARG A 41 -1.64 6.08 -13.99
C ARG A 41 -2.45 7.14 -13.23
N VAL A 42 -3.29 6.72 -12.28
CA VAL A 42 -4.02 7.63 -11.39
C VAL A 42 -3.04 8.46 -10.55
N ALA A 43 -2.00 7.86 -10.00
CA ALA A 43 -0.98 8.58 -9.23
C ALA A 43 -0.22 9.61 -10.08
N MET A 44 0.12 9.26 -11.31
CA MET A 44 0.81 10.16 -12.26
C MET A 44 -0.10 11.29 -12.77
N GLY A 45 -1.39 11.03 -12.91
CA GLY A 45 -2.39 11.99 -13.37
C GLY A 45 -2.95 12.89 -12.27
N ALA A 46 -2.70 12.59 -11.00
CA ALA A 46 -3.21 13.37 -9.87
C ALA A 46 -2.70 14.81 -9.85
N SER A 47 -3.49 15.71 -9.29
CA SER A 47 -3.09 17.10 -9.09
C SER A 47 -2.97 17.42 -7.58
N PRO A 48 -1.77 17.74 -7.09
CA PRO A 48 -0.44 17.67 -7.73
C PRO A 48 0.00 16.22 -7.96
N LYS A 49 0.87 16.01 -8.96
CA LYS A 49 1.34 14.67 -9.33
C LYS A 49 2.08 13.98 -8.20
N ILE A 50 1.82 12.71 -7.99
CA ILE A 50 2.59 11.86 -7.10
C ILE A 50 3.86 11.44 -7.85
N ARG A 51 5.03 11.83 -7.34
CA ARG A 51 6.31 11.54 -7.98
C ARG A 51 6.88 10.22 -7.46
N PRO A 52 7.48 9.40 -8.35
CA PRO A 52 8.20 8.20 -7.93
C PRO A 52 9.43 8.58 -7.11
N PHE A 53 9.94 7.67 -6.33
CA PHE A 53 11.26 7.83 -5.73
C PHE A 53 12.35 7.39 -6.71
N LYS A 54 13.51 8.04 -6.63
CA LYS A 54 14.67 7.73 -7.44
C LYS A 54 15.66 6.90 -6.64
N THR A 55 16.15 5.83 -7.24
CA THR A 55 17.28 5.06 -6.70
C THR A 55 18.60 5.72 -7.06
N ALA A 56 19.68 5.30 -6.39
CA ALA A 56 21.04 5.78 -6.69
C ALA A 56 21.45 5.52 -8.16
N ASP A 57 20.93 4.45 -8.75
CA ASP A 57 21.20 4.07 -10.14
C ASP A 57 20.34 4.82 -11.17
N GLY A 58 19.52 5.78 -10.74
CA GLY A 58 18.70 6.63 -11.60
C GLY A 58 17.34 6.04 -11.99
N TYR A 59 17.01 4.83 -11.55
CA TYR A 59 15.69 4.25 -11.80
C TYR A 59 14.62 4.89 -10.94
N GLU A 60 13.42 4.99 -11.48
CA GLU A 60 12.26 5.57 -10.81
C GLU A 60 11.24 4.48 -10.48
N TYR A 61 10.87 4.36 -9.20
CA TYR A 61 9.91 3.38 -8.72
C TYR A 61 8.84 3.99 -7.82
N TYR A 62 7.68 3.36 -7.81
CA TYR A 62 6.68 3.51 -6.75
C TYR A 62 6.72 2.28 -5.85
N VAL A 63 6.27 2.43 -4.60
CA VAL A 63 6.09 1.30 -3.69
C VAL A 63 4.61 1.14 -3.39
N ALA A 64 4.07 -0.05 -3.63
CA ALA A 64 2.71 -0.39 -3.30
C ALA A 64 2.68 -1.38 -2.13
N PHE A 65 1.79 -1.13 -1.17
CA PHE A 65 1.55 -2.02 -0.03
C PHE A 65 0.18 -2.67 -0.21
N ALA A 66 0.16 -4.00 -0.25
CA ALA A 66 -1.03 -4.81 -0.46
C ALA A 66 -1.23 -5.82 0.66
N GLY A 67 -2.47 -6.12 1.01
CA GLY A 67 -2.81 -7.17 1.96
C GLY A 67 -2.57 -8.58 1.39
N ILE A 68 -2.77 -9.60 2.20
CA ILE A 68 -2.52 -11.00 1.83
C ILE A 68 -3.38 -11.41 0.63
N ASN A 69 -4.69 -11.12 0.69
CA ASN A 69 -5.63 -11.54 -0.34
C ASN A 69 -5.43 -10.79 -1.66
N THR A 70 -5.24 -9.47 -1.59
CA THR A 70 -4.96 -8.65 -2.78
C THR A 70 -3.62 -9.01 -3.41
N PHE A 71 -2.60 -9.32 -2.62
CA PHE A 71 -1.30 -9.76 -3.12
C PHE A 71 -1.38 -11.13 -3.81
N ARG A 72 -2.17 -12.08 -3.26
CA ARG A 72 -2.45 -13.37 -3.89
C ARG A 72 -3.07 -13.18 -5.28
N ASP A 73 -4.07 -12.32 -5.40
CA ASP A 73 -4.76 -12.08 -6.67
C ASP A 73 -3.83 -11.44 -7.72
N LEU A 74 -2.95 -10.53 -7.29
CA LEU A 74 -1.89 -9.98 -8.14
C LEU A 74 -0.92 -11.06 -8.61
N LYS A 75 -0.46 -11.93 -7.71
CA LYS A 75 0.48 -13.01 -8.03
C LYS A 75 -0.12 -13.96 -9.07
N ALA A 76 -1.39 -14.32 -8.92
CA ALA A 76 -2.11 -15.14 -9.91
C ALA A 76 -2.21 -14.46 -11.30
N SER A 77 -2.46 -13.15 -11.33
CA SER A 77 -2.47 -12.37 -12.57
C SER A 77 -1.09 -12.30 -13.23
N LEU A 78 -0.04 -12.07 -12.45
CA LEU A 78 1.34 -12.01 -12.95
C LEU A 78 1.84 -13.36 -13.45
N GLU A 79 1.39 -14.47 -12.87
CA GLU A 79 1.73 -15.81 -13.35
C GLU A 79 1.30 -16.02 -14.81
N THR A 80 0.13 -15.54 -15.18
CA THR A 80 -0.36 -15.60 -16.56
C THR A 80 0.52 -14.76 -17.50
N VAL A 81 0.82 -13.53 -17.11
CA VAL A 81 1.72 -12.64 -17.89
C VAL A 81 3.12 -13.25 -18.04
N ASN A 82 3.63 -13.91 -17.01
CA ASN A 82 4.95 -14.53 -17.02
C ASN A 82 5.00 -15.81 -17.88
N LYS A 83 3.90 -16.56 -17.97
CA LYS A 83 3.81 -17.70 -18.89
C LYS A 83 3.98 -17.28 -20.34
N ASP A 84 3.44 -16.11 -20.69
CA ASP A 84 3.53 -15.56 -22.05
C ASP A 84 4.90 -14.91 -22.34
N ALA A 85 5.56 -14.38 -21.33
CA ALA A 85 6.81 -13.64 -21.41
C ALA A 85 8.06 -14.48 -21.04
N ARG A 86 7.97 -15.80 -21.03
CA ARG A 86 9.09 -16.67 -20.58
C ARG A 86 10.40 -16.32 -21.31
N PRO A 87 11.45 -15.90 -20.57
CA PRO A 87 12.78 -15.88 -21.13
C PRO A 87 13.20 -17.32 -21.46
N ARG A 88 13.60 -17.53 -22.69
CA ARG A 88 14.07 -18.85 -23.18
C ARG A 88 15.44 -19.25 -22.64
N GLU A 89 15.96 -18.56 -21.64
CA GLU A 89 17.25 -18.85 -21.04
C GLU A 89 17.13 -19.82 -19.87
N GLN A 90 17.98 -20.83 -19.92
CA GLN A 90 18.00 -22.01 -19.06
C GLN A 90 18.30 -21.74 -17.57
N ASN A 91 18.71 -20.51 -17.20
CA ASN A 91 19.09 -20.12 -15.83
C ASN A 91 18.09 -19.14 -15.18
N GLY A 92 16.88 -19.02 -15.70
CA GLY A 92 15.94 -17.97 -15.31
C GLY A 92 15.08 -18.25 -14.08
N MET A 93 14.97 -19.50 -13.60
CA MET A 93 14.05 -19.83 -12.50
C MET A 93 14.50 -19.31 -11.15
N ASP A 94 15.80 -19.33 -10.87
CA ASP A 94 16.34 -18.92 -9.57
C ASP A 94 16.31 -17.39 -9.36
N LYS A 95 16.12 -16.63 -10.42
CA LYS A 95 16.09 -15.15 -10.37
C LYS A 95 14.71 -14.54 -10.63
N ASN A 96 13.70 -15.37 -10.85
CA ASN A 96 12.37 -14.87 -11.13
C ASN A 96 11.61 -14.57 -9.82
N PRO A 97 11.25 -13.31 -9.54
CA PRO A 97 10.59 -12.93 -8.29
C PRO A 97 9.22 -13.61 -8.07
N LEU A 98 8.61 -14.18 -9.11
CA LEU A 98 7.36 -14.95 -8.96
C LEU A 98 7.55 -16.29 -8.25
N PHE A 99 8.75 -16.86 -8.31
CA PHE A 99 9.07 -18.13 -7.65
C PHE A 99 9.85 -17.95 -6.34
N GLN A 100 10.38 -16.76 -6.12
CA GLN A 100 10.97 -16.38 -4.84
C GLN A 100 9.90 -15.68 -4.01
N ASP A 101 9.80 -16.04 -2.74
CA ASP A 101 8.95 -15.30 -1.82
C ASP A 101 9.55 -13.91 -1.59
N GLY A 102 8.77 -12.87 -1.87
CA GLY A 102 9.27 -11.51 -1.76
C GLY A 102 8.44 -10.49 -2.53
N ASP A 103 8.99 -9.29 -2.62
CA ASP A 103 8.36 -8.17 -3.31
C ASP A 103 8.23 -8.44 -4.81
N GLN A 104 7.07 -8.16 -5.39
CA GLN A 104 6.84 -8.25 -6.83
C GLN A 104 7.13 -6.91 -7.50
N ILE A 105 7.83 -6.94 -8.63
CA ILE A 105 8.11 -5.72 -9.41
C ILE A 105 7.39 -5.83 -10.75
N TYR A 106 6.48 -4.91 -11.01
CA TYR A 106 5.76 -4.82 -12.27
C TYR A 106 5.56 -3.36 -12.66
N ASP A 107 5.83 -3.02 -13.91
CA ASP A 107 5.68 -1.67 -14.48
C ASP A 107 6.28 -0.53 -13.63
N GLY A 108 7.47 -0.75 -13.04
CA GLY A 108 8.13 0.23 -12.18
C GLY A 108 7.43 0.46 -10.82
N VAL A 109 6.60 -0.49 -10.40
CA VAL A 109 5.99 -0.52 -9.07
C VAL A 109 6.49 -1.73 -8.32
N ILE A 110 7.07 -1.51 -7.15
CA ILE A 110 7.47 -2.54 -6.20
C ILE A 110 6.26 -2.80 -5.30
N VAL A 111 5.69 -3.99 -5.39
CA VAL A 111 4.54 -4.38 -4.56
C VAL A 111 5.02 -5.24 -3.42
N ARG A 112 4.81 -4.75 -2.20
CA ARG A 112 5.16 -5.44 -0.96
C ARG A 112 3.91 -5.97 -0.26
N GLN A 113 3.97 -7.21 0.16
CA GLN A 113 2.93 -7.82 0.99
C GLN A 113 3.02 -7.31 2.42
N VAL A 114 1.90 -6.82 2.96
CA VAL A 114 1.76 -6.36 4.35
C VAL A 114 0.55 -7.06 4.98
N PRO A 115 0.77 -8.13 5.76
CA PRO A 115 -0.30 -8.92 6.36
C PRO A 115 -1.25 -8.11 7.26
N GLU A 116 -0.72 -7.06 7.88
CA GLU A 116 -1.46 -6.18 8.77
C GLU A 116 -2.64 -5.49 8.09
N ILE A 117 -2.55 -5.20 6.78
CA ILE A 117 -3.65 -4.58 6.02
C ILE A 117 -4.88 -5.48 6.04
N SER A 118 -4.71 -6.78 5.76
CA SER A 118 -5.82 -7.74 5.81
C SER A 118 -6.35 -7.94 7.23
N SER A 119 -5.47 -7.91 8.23
CA SER A 119 -5.84 -7.93 9.65
C SER A 119 -6.64 -6.69 10.06
N PHE A 120 -6.24 -5.51 9.61
CA PHE A 120 -6.99 -4.27 9.88
C PHE A 120 -8.37 -4.28 9.23
N VAL A 121 -8.53 -4.77 8.02
CA VAL A 121 -9.84 -4.94 7.39
C VAL A 121 -10.72 -5.91 8.20
N THR A 122 -10.11 -6.93 8.81
CA THR A 122 -10.84 -7.90 9.60
C THR A 122 -11.26 -7.36 10.97
N ASN A 123 -10.41 -6.59 11.64
CA ASN A 123 -10.57 -6.27 13.06
C ASN A 123 -10.86 -4.78 13.33
N VAL A 124 -10.41 -3.87 12.46
CA VAL A 124 -10.49 -2.41 12.67
C VAL A 124 -11.40 -1.76 11.64
N TRP A 125 -11.17 -2.03 10.35
CA TRP A 125 -11.97 -1.49 9.25
C TRP A 125 -13.08 -2.45 8.85
N THR A 126 -13.86 -2.89 9.84
CA THR A 126 -14.88 -3.94 9.66
C THR A 126 -15.95 -3.61 8.62
N SER A 127 -16.20 -2.32 8.37
CA SER A 127 -17.08 -1.86 7.29
C SER A 127 -16.63 -2.31 5.90
N LEU A 128 -15.32 -2.51 5.68
CA LEU A 128 -14.79 -2.97 4.39
C LEU A 128 -15.01 -4.46 4.12
N LYS A 129 -15.36 -5.24 5.14
CA LYS A 129 -15.66 -6.69 4.96
C LYS A 129 -16.82 -6.96 4.01
N THR A 130 -17.78 -6.06 3.97
CA THR A 130 -19.03 -6.20 3.21
C THR A 130 -19.35 -4.94 2.42
N ALA A 131 -18.35 -4.12 2.15
CA ALA A 131 -18.54 -2.83 1.50
C ALA A 131 -18.82 -2.94 -0.01
N GLY A 132 -18.31 -3.99 -0.65
CA GLY A 132 -18.45 -4.19 -2.09
C GLY A 132 -19.81 -4.72 -2.53
N ALA A 133 -19.99 -4.85 -3.83
CA ALA A 133 -21.19 -5.41 -4.43
C ALA A 133 -21.45 -6.83 -3.91
N ALA A 134 -22.72 -7.14 -3.64
CA ALA A 134 -23.14 -8.40 -3.04
C ALA A 134 -22.40 -8.74 -1.72
N SER A 135 -22.08 -7.72 -0.93
CA SER A 135 -21.31 -7.87 0.32
C SER A 135 -19.89 -8.39 0.11
N ALA A 136 -19.29 -8.09 -1.03
CA ALA A 136 -17.92 -8.46 -1.29
C ALA A 136 -16.96 -7.75 -0.32
N ARG A 137 -15.94 -8.47 0.13
CA ARG A 137 -14.85 -7.90 0.92
C ARG A 137 -13.99 -7.01 0.04
N VAL A 138 -13.64 -5.84 0.54
CA VAL A 138 -12.77 -4.88 -0.13
C VAL A 138 -11.53 -4.64 0.71
N GLU A 139 -10.36 -4.68 0.08
CA GLU A 139 -9.09 -4.35 0.72
C GLU A 139 -8.43 -3.15 0.05
N PRO A 140 -7.86 -2.22 0.84
CA PRO A 140 -7.11 -1.11 0.31
C PRO A 140 -5.70 -1.53 -0.10
N VAL A 141 -5.23 -0.96 -1.20
CA VAL A 141 -3.83 -1.00 -1.64
C VAL A 141 -3.30 0.42 -1.66
N PHE A 142 -2.17 0.65 -1.02
CA PHE A 142 -1.56 1.97 -0.91
C PHE A 142 -0.37 2.09 -1.85
N LEU A 143 -0.47 2.93 -2.87
CA LEU A 143 0.63 3.29 -3.75
C LEU A 143 1.33 4.53 -3.21
N CYS A 144 2.57 4.36 -2.80
CA CYS A 144 3.39 5.40 -2.20
C CYS A 144 4.47 5.87 -3.17
N GLY A 145 4.55 7.18 -3.34
CA GLY A 145 5.65 7.85 -4.02
C GLY A 145 6.53 8.62 -3.03
N GLN A 146 7.26 9.61 -3.53
CA GLN A 146 8.03 10.52 -2.67
C GLN A 146 7.11 11.26 -1.69
N GLN A 147 7.58 11.47 -0.47
CA GLN A 147 6.88 12.25 0.55
C GLN A 147 5.50 11.67 0.94
N ALA A 148 5.35 10.35 0.92
CA ALA A 148 4.11 9.69 1.32
C ALA A 148 3.85 9.82 2.82
N ALA A 149 4.89 9.62 3.63
CA ALA A 149 4.85 9.69 5.09
C ALA A 149 6.08 10.40 5.64
N ALA A 150 5.92 10.99 6.80
CA ALA A 150 6.99 11.59 7.59
C ALA A 150 7.13 10.84 8.91
N PHE A 151 8.36 10.63 9.30
CA PHE A 151 8.74 10.12 10.61
C PHE A 151 9.51 11.22 11.35
N ALA A 152 9.09 11.53 12.56
CA ALA A 152 9.71 12.56 13.38
C ALA A 152 10.12 11.98 14.73
N TRP A 153 11.35 12.23 15.14
CA TRP A 153 11.84 11.98 16.50
C TRP A 153 11.61 13.19 17.37
N GLY A 154 10.82 13.06 18.41
CA GLY A 154 10.72 14.05 19.48
C GLY A 154 11.81 13.87 20.53
N GLN A 155 12.10 12.61 20.86
CA GLN A 155 13.19 12.23 21.76
C GLN A 155 13.78 10.92 21.26
N MET A 156 15.10 10.91 21.05
CA MET A 156 15.82 9.67 20.72
C MET A 156 15.81 8.72 21.92
N ALA A 157 15.96 7.44 21.64
CA ALA A 157 16.00 6.43 22.69
C ALA A 157 17.05 6.75 23.74
N LYS A 158 16.60 7.01 24.98
CA LYS A 158 17.44 7.30 26.14
C LYS A 158 17.31 6.15 27.14
N PRO A 159 18.38 5.40 27.41
CA PRO A 159 18.37 4.40 28.45
C PRO A 159 18.34 5.09 29.82
N THR A 160 17.51 4.61 30.70
CA THR A 160 17.41 5.03 32.10
C THR A 160 17.69 3.86 33.00
N PHE A 161 18.40 4.11 34.10
CA PHE A 161 18.74 3.11 35.10
C PHE A 161 18.16 3.53 36.45
N ARG A 162 17.46 2.64 37.08
CA ARG A 162 17.02 2.80 38.44
C ARG A 162 17.91 1.97 39.38
N LYS A 163 18.52 2.59 40.40
CA LYS A 163 19.11 1.85 41.50
C LYS A 163 17.99 1.42 42.45
N GLU A 164 17.85 0.14 42.67
CA GLU A 164 16.93 -0.39 43.63
C GLU A 164 17.58 -0.51 45.01
N ASP A 165 16.76 -0.43 46.07
CA ASP A 165 17.22 -0.30 47.48
C ASP A 165 17.71 -1.63 48.09
N ASP A 166 17.60 -2.74 47.40
CA ASP A 166 17.94 -4.05 47.95
C ASP A 166 19.42 -4.39 47.68
N TYR A 167 20.32 -3.73 48.37
CA TYR A 167 21.79 -3.95 48.32
C TYR A 167 22.37 -4.01 46.90
N GLY A 168 21.65 -3.53 45.91
CA GLY A 168 22.08 -3.54 44.52
C GLY A 168 21.85 -4.86 43.76
N PHE A 169 21.11 -5.80 44.36
CA PHE A 169 20.79 -7.08 43.71
C PHE A 169 19.72 -6.96 42.61
N VAL A 170 18.88 -5.93 42.66
CA VAL A 170 17.85 -5.69 41.67
C VAL A 170 18.12 -4.36 40.98
N THR A 171 18.41 -4.39 39.69
CA THR A 171 18.60 -3.19 38.83
C THR A 171 17.47 -3.09 37.81
N GLY A 172 16.76 -1.98 37.82
CA GLY A 172 15.75 -1.67 36.84
C GLY A 172 16.36 -0.91 35.64
N THR A 173 16.09 -1.36 34.43
CA THR A 173 16.43 -0.63 33.21
C THR A 173 15.17 -0.22 32.48
N GLY A 174 15.13 1.01 31.99
CA GLY A 174 14.04 1.56 31.19
C GLY A 174 14.57 2.21 29.91
N ILE A 175 13.74 2.27 28.87
CA ILE A 175 14.04 3.03 27.65
C ILE A 175 12.90 4.01 27.46
N GLU A 176 13.27 5.27 27.31
CA GLU A 176 12.36 6.37 27.00
C GLU A 176 12.60 6.84 25.58
N MET A 177 11.55 6.91 24.77
CA MET A 177 11.61 7.49 23.44
C MET A 177 10.27 8.11 23.04
N ALA A 178 10.32 9.18 22.26
CA ALA A 178 9.15 9.80 21.68
C ALA A 178 9.32 9.95 20.16
N TYR A 179 8.40 9.38 19.40
CA TYR A 179 8.38 9.50 17.96
C TYR A 179 6.96 9.67 17.42
N GLY A 180 6.85 10.21 16.23
CA GLY A 180 5.58 10.36 15.54
C GLY A 180 5.69 9.94 14.09
N VAL A 181 4.65 9.30 13.58
CA VAL A 181 4.51 8.93 12.16
C VAL A 181 3.22 9.51 11.64
N SER A 182 3.26 10.20 10.51
CA SER A 182 2.06 10.76 9.89
C SER A 182 2.17 10.76 8.37
N LYS A 183 1.02 10.66 7.70
CA LYS A 183 0.93 10.95 6.27
C LYS A 183 1.19 12.43 6.03
N ILE A 184 1.85 12.76 4.93
CA ILE A 184 2.09 14.14 4.55
C ILE A 184 0.86 14.69 3.83
N PHE A 185 0.25 15.73 4.43
CA PHE A 185 -0.82 16.50 3.84
C PHE A 185 -0.31 17.89 3.51
N LYS A 186 -0.61 18.36 2.31
CA LYS A 186 -0.31 19.74 1.89
C LYS A 186 -1.55 20.39 1.31
N LYS A 187 -1.63 21.71 1.38
CA LYS A 187 -2.67 22.47 0.69
C LYS A 187 -2.52 22.30 -0.82
N HIS A 188 -3.64 22.16 -1.51
CA HIS A 188 -3.63 22.08 -2.97
C HIS A 188 -3.14 23.40 -3.56
N PRO A 189 -2.16 23.42 -4.48
CA PRO A 189 -1.53 24.66 -4.96
C PRO A 189 -2.52 25.60 -5.68
N ASN A 190 -3.51 25.08 -6.35
CA ASN A 190 -4.45 25.88 -7.14
C ASN A 190 -5.72 26.31 -6.38
N THR A 191 -6.17 25.53 -5.41
CA THR A 191 -7.43 25.82 -4.68
C THR A 191 -7.21 26.31 -3.26
N GLY A 192 -6.01 26.16 -2.70
CA GLY A 192 -5.60 26.73 -1.42
C GLY A 192 -6.33 26.22 -0.16
N SER A 193 -7.53 25.68 -0.32
CA SER A 193 -8.45 25.38 0.78
C SER A 193 -8.43 23.91 1.21
N ASN A 194 -8.14 22.98 0.31
CA ASN A 194 -8.26 21.55 0.59
C ASN A 194 -6.89 20.91 0.90
N LEU A 195 -6.84 20.15 1.99
CA LEU A 195 -5.69 19.30 2.29
C LEU A 195 -5.71 18.08 1.37
N VAL A 196 -4.60 17.85 0.69
CA VAL A 196 -4.43 16.73 -0.23
C VAL A 196 -3.31 15.82 0.29
N GLN A 197 -3.53 14.51 0.24
CA GLN A 197 -2.47 13.54 0.51
C GLN A 197 -1.39 13.70 -0.54
N TRP A 198 -0.16 14.02 -0.12
CA TRP A 198 0.85 14.48 -1.07
C TRP A 198 1.46 13.35 -1.89
N GLY A 199 1.78 12.24 -1.26
CA GLY A 199 2.54 11.16 -1.89
C GLY A 199 1.84 9.79 -1.91
N VAL A 200 0.52 9.71 -1.63
CA VAL A 200 -0.20 8.44 -1.56
C VAL A 200 -1.40 8.45 -2.49
N ALA A 201 -1.52 7.40 -3.32
CA ALA A 201 -2.76 7.02 -3.99
C ALA A 201 -3.30 5.73 -3.37
N THR A 202 -4.61 5.63 -3.20
CA THR A 202 -5.25 4.46 -2.59
C THR A 202 -6.15 3.79 -3.61
N GLY A 203 -5.97 2.49 -3.81
CA GLY A 203 -6.87 1.65 -4.59
C GLY A 203 -7.69 0.76 -3.66
N PHE A 204 -8.98 0.62 -3.91
CA PHE A 204 -9.87 -0.28 -3.21
C PHE A 204 -10.26 -1.41 -4.16
N PHE A 205 -9.87 -2.63 -3.84
CA PHE A 205 -10.07 -3.81 -4.68
C PHE A 205 -10.83 -4.89 -3.96
N ALA A 206 -11.64 -5.64 -4.72
CA ALA A 206 -12.32 -6.80 -4.17
C ALA A 206 -11.28 -7.87 -3.81
N SER A 207 -11.43 -8.44 -2.63
CA SER A 207 -10.57 -9.52 -2.13
C SER A 207 -11.45 -10.63 -1.58
N ALA A 208 -11.53 -11.76 -2.28
CA ALA A 208 -12.19 -12.94 -1.73
C ALA A 208 -11.31 -13.56 -0.63
N THR A 209 -11.91 -13.91 0.49
CA THR A 209 -11.32 -14.88 1.43
C THR A 209 -11.50 -16.27 0.86
N ASP A 210 -10.50 -17.13 1.03
CA ASP A 210 -10.58 -18.56 0.66
C ASP A 210 -11.65 -19.27 1.45
#